data_a3faf12c53a420317003e64e9e1c6686
#
_entry.id   a3faf12c53a420317003e64e9e1c6686
#
_cell.length_a   1.000
_cell.length_b   1.000
_cell.length_c   1.000
_cell.angle_alpha   90.00
_cell.angle_beta   90.00
_cell.angle_gamma   90.00
#
_symmetry.space_group_name_H-M   'P 1'
#
loop_
_entity.id
_entity.type
_entity.pdbx_description
1 polymer ?
#
loop_
_entity_poly.entity_id
_entity_poly.type
_entity_poly.pdbx_seq_one_letter_code
_entity_poly.pdbx_strand_id
1 'polypeptide(L)'
;MNKFIAAEAAECIGCHACEIACAVAHNQENWPLSHSDFRPRIHIVGKGQAANPVACHHCNNAPCVTACPVYALTFQADSVQLNEQKCIGCKRCAIACPFGVVEIVDTIAQKCDLCNQRSSGTQACIDVCPTQALRLMDDKG
;
A
#
# COMPACT_ATOMS: atom_id res chain seq x y z
N MET A 1 12.21 -5.60 12.61
CA MET A 1 12.36 -4.41 11.73
C MET A 1 11.34 -4.48 10.61
N ASN A 2 10.76 -3.38 10.26
CA ASN A 2 9.83 -3.30 9.15
C ASN A 2 10.23 -2.18 8.19
N LYS A 3 9.91 -2.39 6.91
CA LYS A 3 10.06 -1.37 5.88
C LYS A 3 8.68 -0.87 5.48
N PHE A 4 8.58 0.41 5.20
CA PHE A 4 7.32 1.02 4.81
C PHE A 4 7.56 2.29 4.00
N ILE A 5 6.52 2.72 3.28
CA ILE A 5 6.58 3.96 2.51
C ILE A 5 6.26 5.11 3.45
N ALA A 6 7.23 6.01 3.62
CA ALA A 6 7.05 7.21 4.40
C ALA A 6 6.90 8.42 3.48
N ALA A 7 6.15 9.41 3.91
CA ALA A 7 5.91 10.61 3.14
C ALA A 7 6.34 11.84 3.92
N GLU A 8 7.03 12.75 3.21
CA GLU A 8 7.29 14.09 3.71
C GLU A 8 6.15 14.97 3.19
N ALA A 9 5.16 15.23 4.04
CA ALA A 9 3.94 15.91 3.62
C ALA A 9 4.24 17.31 3.06
N ALA A 10 5.26 17.99 3.58
CA ALA A 10 5.64 19.32 3.10
C ALA A 10 6.12 19.31 1.65
N GLU A 11 6.61 18.18 1.16
CA GLU A 11 7.11 18.04 -0.21
C GLU A 11 6.03 17.53 -1.18
N CYS A 12 4.90 17.04 -0.66
CA CYS A 12 3.82 16.52 -1.49
C CYS A 12 3.05 17.65 -2.15
N ILE A 13 2.86 17.58 -3.47
CA ILE A 13 2.13 18.60 -4.23
C ILE A 13 0.73 18.13 -4.65
N GLY A 14 0.32 16.93 -4.23
CA GLY A 14 -1.01 16.41 -4.52
C GLY A 14 -1.25 16.02 -5.98
N CYS A 15 -0.19 15.70 -6.73
CA CYS A 15 -0.30 15.42 -8.18
C CYS A 15 -0.92 14.04 -8.48
N HIS A 16 -1.05 13.16 -7.50
CA HIS A 16 -1.59 11.80 -7.64
C HIS A 16 -0.75 10.85 -8.52
N ALA A 17 0.47 11.23 -8.90
CA ALA A 17 1.32 10.37 -9.72
C ALA A 17 1.62 9.03 -9.02
N CYS A 18 1.79 9.05 -7.70
CA CYS A 18 2.03 7.84 -6.91
C CYS A 18 0.85 6.87 -6.97
N GLU A 19 -0.37 7.40 -6.91
CA GLU A 19 -1.58 6.56 -7.03
C GLU A 19 -1.67 5.90 -8.40
N ILE A 20 -1.40 6.67 -9.45
CA ILE A 20 -1.41 6.15 -10.82
C ILE A 20 -0.35 5.07 -10.99
N ALA A 21 0.88 5.33 -10.54
CA ALA A 21 1.97 4.37 -10.66
C ALA A 21 1.67 3.08 -9.89
N CYS A 22 1.08 3.19 -8.70
CA CYS A 22 0.70 2.04 -7.89
C CYS A 22 -0.36 1.19 -8.59
N ALA A 23 -1.40 1.84 -9.13
CA ALA A 23 -2.46 1.13 -9.84
C ALA A 23 -1.92 0.41 -11.08
N VAL A 24 -1.04 1.06 -11.84
CA VAL A 24 -0.42 0.44 -13.03
C VAL A 24 0.45 -0.73 -12.63
N ALA A 25 1.27 -0.59 -11.60
CA ALA A 25 2.19 -1.65 -11.15
C ALA A 25 1.44 -2.92 -10.72
N HIS A 26 0.24 -2.76 -10.15
CA HIS A 26 -0.54 -3.88 -9.63
C HIS A 26 -1.59 -4.40 -10.63
N ASN A 27 -1.66 -3.85 -11.85
CA ASN A 27 -2.65 -4.24 -12.86
C ASN A 27 -2.04 -4.34 -14.26
N GLN A 28 -0.80 -4.79 -14.39
CA GLN A 28 -0.11 -4.84 -15.69
C GLN A 28 -0.80 -5.77 -16.69
N GLU A 29 -1.51 -6.78 -16.20
CA GLU A 29 -2.21 -7.73 -17.06
C GLU A 29 -3.50 -7.17 -17.67
N ASN A 30 -4.02 -6.09 -17.10
CA ASN A 30 -5.30 -5.48 -17.49
C ASN A 30 -5.11 -4.15 -18.18
N TRP A 31 -4.07 -4.01 -18.99
CA TRP A 31 -3.79 -2.78 -19.70
C TRP A 31 -4.55 -2.69 -21.02
N PRO A 32 -5.14 -1.54 -21.41
CA PRO A 32 -5.19 -0.30 -20.62
C PRO A 32 -6.18 -0.39 -19.46
N LEU A 33 -5.90 0.37 -18.40
CA LEU A 33 -6.74 0.36 -17.22
C LEU A 33 -8.10 1.00 -17.49
N SER A 34 -9.16 0.33 -17.08
CA SER A 34 -10.49 0.91 -17.04
C SER A 34 -10.67 1.68 -15.74
N HIS A 35 -11.75 2.46 -15.64
CA HIS A 35 -12.06 3.19 -14.42
C HIS A 35 -12.22 2.25 -13.22
N SER A 36 -12.78 1.06 -13.43
CA SER A 36 -12.98 0.07 -12.37
C SER A 36 -11.69 -0.61 -11.94
N ASP A 37 -10.63 -0.56 -12.77
CA ASP A 37 -9.33 -1.16 -12.48
C ASP A 37 -8.38 -0.21 -11.77
N PHE A 38 -8.77 1.07 -11.62
CA PHE A 38 -7.94 2.05 -10.94
C PHE A 38 -8.08 1.89 -9.42
N ARG A 39 -7.19 1.07 -8.83
CA ARG A 39 -7.24 0.72 -7.42
C ARG A 39 -5.86 0.84 -6.80
N PRO A 40 -5.39 2.07 -6.56
CA PRO A 40 -4.08 2.26 -5.93
C PRO A 40 -4.09 1.77 -4.48
N ARG A 41 -2.93 1.37 -4.01
CA ARG A 41 -2.73 0.93 -2.63
C ARG A 41 -2.07 2.00 -1.77
N ILE A 42 -1.72 3.12 -2.36
CA ILE A 42 -1.33 4.36 -1.70
C ILE A 42 -2.39 5.41 -2.03
N HIS A 43 -2.72 6.27 -1.08
CA HIS A 43 -3.81 7.23 -1.23
C HIS A 43 -3.37 8.62 -0.83
N ILE A 44 -3.74 9.62 -1.62
CA ILE A 44 -3.53 11.03 -1.28
C ILE A 44 -4.74 11.51 -0.48
N VAL A 45 -4.48 11.99 0.73
CA VAL A 45 -5.49 12.57 1.61
C VAL A 45 -5.27 14.08 1.65
N GLY A 46 -6.35 14.85 1.50
CA GLY A 46 -6.26 16.32 1.47
C GLY A 46 -6.04 16.86 0.06
N LYS A 47 -5.84 18.17 -0.03
CA LYS A 47 -5.69 18.88 -1.29
C LYS A 47 -4.60 19.94 -1.21
N GLY A 48 -3.92 20.19 -2.31
CA GLY A 48 -2.93 21.24 -2.45
C GLY A 48 -1.84 21.12 -1.39
N GLN A 49 -1.64 22.15 -0.61
CA GLN A 49 -0.59 22.18 0.43
C GLN A 49 -0.90 21.26 1.61
N ALA A 50 -2.15 20.82 1.73
CA ALA A 50 -2.57 19.89 2.79
C ALA A 50 -2.56 18.43 2.33
N ALA A 51 -2.12 18.14 1.11
CA ALA A 51 -2.06 16.78 0.57
C ALA A 51 -1.02 15.95 1.32
N ASN A 52 -1.37 14.68 1.60
CA ASN A 52 -0.48 13.78 2.30
C ASN A 52 -0.70 12.35 1.78
N PRO A 53 0.33 11.70 1.22
CA PRO A 53 0.22 10.31 0.82
C PRO A 53 0.14 9.40 2.04
N VAL A 54 -0.75 8.42 2.00
CA VAL A 54 -0.92 7.44 3.07
C VAL A 54 -0.85 6.05 2.48
N ALA A 55 0.00 5.20 3.04
CA ALA A 55 0.18 3.81 2.62
C ALA A 55 0.37 2.91 3.84
N CYS A 56 0.38 1.60 3.62
CA CYS A 56 0.59 0.63 4.68
C CYS A 56 1.93 0.85 5.37
N HIS A 57 1.93 0.83 6.70
CA HIS A 57 3.13 1.00 7.51
C HIS A 57 3.86 -0.32 7.77
N HIS A 58 3.33 -1.45 7.32
CA HIS A 58 3.92 -2.77 7.55
C HIS A 58 4.37 -2.96 9.01
N CYS A 59 3.45 -2.72 9.92
CA CYS A 59 3.72 -2.62 11.36
C CYS A 59 4.40 -3.88 11.91
N ASN A 60 5.37 -3.71 12.79
CA ASN A 60 6.03 -4.83 13.47
C ASN A 60 5.05 -5.66 14.31
N ASN A 61 4.11 -4.98 14.96
CA ASN A 61 3.08 -5.60 15.78
C ASN A 61 1.74 -5.40 15.09
N ALA A 62 1.60 -5.99 13.90
CA ALA A 62 0.52 -5.70 12.98
C ALA A 62 -0.83 -6.18 13.50
N PRO A 63 -1.79 -5.27 13.79
CA PRO A 63 -3.14 -5.67 14.20
C PRO A 63 -3.86 -6.47 13.12
N CYS A 64 -3.61 -6.18 11.84
CA CYS A 64 -4.23 -6.90 10.73
C CYS A 64 -3.81 -8.36 10.68
N VAL A 65 -2.55 -8.66 10.97
CA VAL A 65 -2.05 -10.04 11.02
C VAL A 65 -2.75 -10.80 12.14
N THR A 66 -2.84 -10.18 13.32
CA THR A 66 -3.49 -10.80 14.48
C THR A 66 -4.98 -11.03 14.22
N ALA A 67 -5.64 -10.13 13.49
CA ALA A 67 -7.07 -10.20 13.24
C ALA A 67 -7.47 -11.22 12.18
N CYS A 68 -6.54 -11.62 11.30
CA CYS A 68 -6.88 -12.51 10.18
C CYS A 68 -7.12 -13.94 10.66
N PRO A 69 -8.35 -14.49 10.48
CA PRO A 69 -8.67 -15.84 10.99
C PRO A 69 -8.10 -16.97 10.15
N VAL A 70 -7.66 -16.70 8.93
CA VAL A 70 -7.18 -17.72 7.99
C VAL A 70 -5.68 -17.56 7.68
N TYR A 71 -4.99 -16.70 8.41
CA TYR A 71 -3.56 -16.47 8.27
C TYR A 71 -3.15 -16.03 6.85
N ALA A 72 -4.02 -15.28 6.19
CA ALA A 72 -3.70 -14.70 4.87
C ALA A 72 -2.65 -13.60 4.97
N LEU A 73 -2.56 -12.93 6.11
CA LEU A 73 -1.58 -11.88 6.38
C LEU A 73 -0.47 -12.43 7.26
N THR A 74 0.77 -12.25 6.81
CA THR A 74 1.96 -12.73 7.54
C THR A 74 3.07 -11.70 7.46
N PHE A 75 3.93 -11.67 8.46
CA PHE A 75 5.13 -10.82 8.44
C PHE A 75 6.25 -11.61 7.78
N GLN A 76 6.67 -11.17 6.59
CA GLN A 76 7.70 -11.84 5.80
C GLN A 76 8.82 -10.86 5.50
N ALA A 77 10.05 -11.28 5.77
CA ALA A 77 11.21 -10.42 5.65
C ALA A 77 10.97 -9.14 6.49
N ASP A 78 10.83 -8.00 5.87
CA ASP A 78 10.68 -6.73 6.56
C ASP A 78 9.30 -6.10 6.34
N SER A 79 8.33 -6.87 5.89
CA SER A 79 7.03 -6.32 5.52
C SER A 79 5.89 -7.29 5.83
N VAL A 80 4.68 -6.74 5.93
CA VAL A 80 3.46 -7.53 6.08
C VAL A 80 2.93 -7.83 4.67
N GLN A 81 2.84 -9.12 4.34
CA GLN A 81 2.39 -9.57 3.03
C GLN A 81 1.04 -10.28 3.13
N LEU A 82 0.23 -10.13 2.09
CA LEU A 82 -1.09 -10.71 1.99
C LEU A 82 -1.10 -11.82 0.93
N ASN A 83 -1.58 -13.01 1.32
CA ASN A 83 -1.86 -14.08 0.36
C ASN A 83 -3.34 -14.02 -0.02
N GLU A 84 -3.60 -13.48 -1.19
CA GLU A 84 -4.97 -13.28 -1.67
C GLU A 84 -5.74 -14.60 -1.83
N GLN A 85 -5.04 -15.70 -2.10
CA GLN A 85 -5.67 -17.00 -2.25
C GLN A 85 -6.24 -17.55 -0.95
N LYS A 86 -5.69 -17.14 0.19
CA LYS A 86 -6.19 -17.55 1.50
C LYS A 86 -7.28 -16.62 2.03
N CYS A 87 -7.39 -15.41 1.49
CA CYS A 87 -8.31 -14.40 1.99
C CYS A 87 -9.76 -14.80 1.75
N ILE A 88 -10.60 -14.66 2.78
CA ILE A 88 -12.02 -14.99 2.72
C ILE A 88 -12.92 -13.74 2.73
N GLY A 89 -12.34 -12.53 2.71
CA GLY A 89 -13.11 -11.29 2.67
C GLY A 89 -13.87 -10.95 3.95
N CYS A 90 -13.39 -11.42 5.11
CA CYS A 90 -14.08 -11.23 6.39
C CYS A 90 -14.00 -9.78 6.90
N LYS A 91 -13.15 -8.93 6.31
CA LYS A 91 -12.99 -7.50 6.62
C LYS A 91 -12.35 -7.20 7.97
N ARG A 92 -11.91 -8.20 8.71
CA ARG A 92 -11.32 -7.97 10.04
C ARG A 92 -10.03 -7.17 9.98
N CYS A 93 -9.20 -7.39 8.95
CA CYS A 93 -7.97 -6.64 8.76
C CYS A 93 -8.23 -5.17 8.46
N ALA A 94 -9.25 -4.87 7.65
CA ALA A 94 -9.63 -3.50 7.33
C ALA A 94 -10.10 -2.74 8.57
N ILE A 95 -10.85 -3.42 9.44
CA ILE A 95 -11.33 -2.83 10.71
C ILE A 95 -10.18 -2.65 11.69
N ALA A 96 -9.24 -3.59 11.75
CA ALA A 96 -8.13 -3.57 12.70
C ALA A 96 -7.06 -2.54 12.36
N CYS A 97 -6.91 -2.17 11.09
CA CYS A 97 -5.86 -1.26 10.66
C CYS A 97 -6.10 0.15 11.19
N PRO A 98 -5.19 0.70 12.02
CA PRO A 98 -5.38 2.06 12.56
C PRO A 98 -5.20 3.15 11.53
N PHE A 99 -4.62 2.83 10.35
CA PHE A 99 -4.37 3.79 9.28
C PHE A 99 -5.41 3.73 8.17
N GLY A 100 -6.30 2.74 8.19
CA GLY A 100 -7.34 2.59 7.18
C GLY A 100 -6.85 2.31 5.77
N VAL A 101 -5.72 1.63 5.63
CA VAL A 101 -5.06 1.42 4.33
C VAL A 101 -5.30 0.03 3.74
N VAL A 102 -6.08 -0.80 4.41
CA VAL A 102 -6.50 -2.10 3.87
C VAL A 102 -7.88 -1.94 3.26
N GLU A 103 -8.02 -2.29 1.99
CA GLU A 103 -9.29 -2.22 1.27
C GLU A 103 -9.79 -3.61 0.93
N ILE A 104 -11.11 -3.77 0.89
CA ILE A 104 -11.73 -5.01 0.43
C ILE A 104 -12.29 -4.76 -0.97
N VAL A 105 -11.76 -5.50 -1.93
CA VAL A 105 -12.12 -5.38 -3.34
C VAL A 105 -12.56 -6.76 -3.83
N ASP A 106 -13.80 -6.86 -4.33
CA ASP A 106 -14.35 -8.11 -4.84
C ASP A 106 -14.20 -9.27 -3.84
N THR A 107 -14.47 -8.99 -2.56
CA THR A 107 -14.39 -9.94 -1.43
C THR A 107 -12.98 -10.37 -1.05
N ILE A 108 -11.95 -9.69 -1.57
CA ILE A 108 -10.55 -9.98 -1.26
C ILE A 108 -9.90 -8.70 -0.71
N ALA A 109 -9.13 -8.82 0.36
CA ALA A 109 -8.38 -7.69 0.90
C ALA A 109 -7.24 -7.30 -0.03
N GLN A 110 -6.94 -6.01 -0.09
CA GLN A 110 -5.79 -5.47 -0.82
C GLN A 110 -5.09 -4.42 0.02
N LYS A 111 -3.77 -4.42 -0.02
CA LYS A 111 -2.94 -3.44 0.66
C LYS A 111 -1.58 -3.34 -0.03
N CYS A 112 -0.82 -2.32 0.32
CA CYS A 112 0.54 -2.14 -0.18
C CYS A 112 1.41 -3.34 0.17
N ASP A 113 2.12 -3.88 -0.82
CA ASP A 113 3.05 -5.00 -0.67
C ASP A 113 4.50 -4.59 -0.91
N LEU A 114 4.79 -3.28 -0.93
CA LEU A 114 6.08 -2.70 -1.27
C LEU A 114 6.54 -3.07 -2.68
N CYS A 115 5.59 -3.33 -3.58
CA CYS A 115 5.85 -3.73 -4.96
C CYS A 115 6.79 -4.94 -5.05
N ASN A 116 6.59 -5.94 -4.20
CA ASN A 116 7.47 -7.09 -4.10
C ASN A 116 7.48 -7.96 -5.36
N GLN A 117 6.51 -7.76 -6.27
CA GLN A 117 6.44 -8.48 -7.53
C GLN A 117 7.17 -7.75 -8.67
N ARG A 118 7.68 -6.54 -8.43
CA ARG A 118 8.40 -5.81 -9.47
C ARG A 118 9.83 -6.35 -9.61
N SER A 119 10.23 -6.60 -10.84
CA SER A 119 11.57 -7.11 -11.14
C SER A 119 12.67 -6.11 -10.82
N SER A 120 12.36 -4.81 -10.81
CA SER A 120 13.33 -3.76 -10.48
C SER A 120 13.71 -3.72 -9.01
N GLY A 121 12.90 -4.31 -8.13
CA GLY A 121 13.13 -4.26 -6.69
C GLY A 121 12.82 -2.92 -6.04
N THR A 122 12.26 -1.96 -6.79
CA THR A 122 11.91 -0.64 -6.29
C THR A 122 10.40 -0.46 -6.22
N GLN A 123 9.96 0.58 -5.52
CA GLN A 123 8.54 0.89 -5.35
C GLN A 123 8.11 1.91 -6.40
N ALA A 124 7.00 1.58 -7.12
CA ALA A 124 6.53 2.41 -8.22
C ALA A 124 6.19 3.84 -7.78
N CYS A 125 5.57 3.99 -6.60
CA CYS A 125 5.19 5.30 -6.09
C CYS A 125 6.40 6.19 -5.79
N ILE A 126 7.47 5.60 -5.27
CA ILE A 126 8.70 6.35 -4.97
C ILE A 126 9.37 6.78 -6.27
N ASP A 127 9.46 5.86 -7.25
CA ASP A 127 10.14 6.13 -8.51
C ASP A 127 9.51 7.27 -9.29
N VAL A 128 8.18 7.45 -9.18
CA VAL A 128 7.44 8.41 -10.00
C VAL A 128 7.27 9.76 -9.32
N CYS A 129 7.48 9.86 -8.01
CA CYS A 129 7.18 11.08 -7.26
C CYS A 129 8.08 12.23 -7.73
N PRO A 130 7.51 13.31 -8.31
CA PRO A 130 8.32 14.39 -8.91
C PRO A 130 9.05 15.24 -7.89
N THR A 131 8.56 15.31 -6.65
CA THR A 131 9.16 16.09 -5.57
C THR A 131 9.95 15.24 -4.59
N GLN A 132 9.99 13.92 -4.84
CA GLN A 132 10.66 12.97 -3.96
C GLN A 132 10.13 13.03 -2.52
N ALA A 133 8.83 13.25 -2.39
CA ALA A 133 8.15 13.27 -1.10
C ALA A 133 8.09 11.89 -0.45
N LEU A 134 8.15 10.83 -1.25
CA LEU A 134 8.04 9.45 -0.79
C LEU A 134 9.40 8.80 -0.69
N ARG A 135 9.62 8.03 0.35
CA ARG A 135 10.85 7.26 0.53
C ARG A 135 10.57 5.97 1.28
N LEU A 136 11.43 4.99 1.07
CA LEU A 136 11.36 3.73 1.80
C LEU A 136 12.09 3.90 3.13
N MET A 137 11.35 3.71 4.21
CA MET A 137 11.90 3.79 5.56
C MET A 137 12.09 2.39 6.12
N ASP A 138 13.10 2.24 6.95
CA ASP A 138 13.40 1.01 7.67
C ASP A 138 13.35 1.34 9.16
N ASP A 139 12.35 0.79 9.84
CA ASP A 139 12.18 1.01 11.27
C ASP A 139 13.07 0.00 12.02
N LYS A 140 14.12 0.51 12.64
CA LYS A 140 15.07 -0.29 13.39
C LYS A 140 14.76 -0.37 14.88
N GLY A 141 13.67 0.27 15.30
CA GLY A 141 13.35 0.34 16.70
C GLY A 141 12.11 -0.36 17.15
#